data_d6ef4d9d9617bc9dc77137a781b66438
#
_entry.id   d6ef4d9d9617bc9dc77137a781b66438
#
_cell.length_a   1.000
_cell.length_b   1.000
_cell.length_c   1.000
_cell.angle_alpha   90.00
_cell.angle_beta   90.00
_cell.angle_gamma   90.00
#
_symmetry.space_group_name_H-M   'P 1'
#
loop_
_entity.id
_entity.type
_entity.pdbx_description
1 polymer ?
#
loop_
_entity_poly.entity_id
_entity_poly.type
_entity_poly.pdbx_seq_one_letter_code
_entity_poly.pdbx_strand_id
1 'polypeptide(L)'
;MENIISFHNLLLVIITIITLFVLALLVIVVVKFNAKANPVPSKTTHNTLIEVAWTLIPVLILVAIAVPSFRLLFQQLDIPKADLTVKATGKQWYWSYSYPDNGKFEFDSLMAADKQPRLLGVDNEMVVPVNKVIRVQTTGADVIHAFAVPSFGIKIDSIPGRLNETWFKATKVGVYYGQCSELCGKDHAFMPIAVRVVNDQEFAAWTEAAEIMEGPLFRR
;
A
#
# COMPACT_ATOMS: atom_id res chain seq x y z
N MET A 1 -6.77 5.35 4.76
CA MET A 1 -7.57 4.22 4.21
C MET A 1 -8.95 4.64 3.70
N GLU A 2 -9.78 5.39 4.43
CA GLU A 2 -11.13 5.77 4.00
C GLU A 2 -11.15 6.43 2.61
N ASN A 3 -10.26 7.38 2.36
CA ASN A 3 -10.15 8.06 1.06
C ASN A 3 -9.71 7.11 -0.06
N ILE A 4 -8.84 6.14 0.23
CA ILE A 4 -8.43 5.10 -0.73
C ILE A 4 -9.63 4.20 -1.08
N ILE A 5 -10.38 3.76 -0.06
CA ILE A 5 -11.58 2.93 -0.25
C ILE A 5 -12.65 3.70 -1.04
N SER A 6 -12.88 4.97 -0.71
CA SER A 6 -13.85 5.82 -1.43
C SER A 6 -13.47 5.97 -2.91
N PHE A 7 -12.19 6.24 -3.19
CA PHE A 7 -11.71 6.34 -4.57
C PHE A 7 -11.77 5.00 -5.31
N HIS A 8 -11.41 3.89 -4.64
CA HIS A 8 -11.55 2.54 -5.18
C HIS A 8 -13.00 2.23 -5.57
N ASN A 9 -13.97 2.55 -4.69
CA ASN A 9 -15.39 2.32 -4.96
C ASN A 9 -15.89 3.15 -6.16
N LEU A 10 -15.45 4.40 -6.29
CA LEU A 10 -15.74 5.21 -7.47
C LEU A 10 -15.23 4.55 -8.75
N LEU A 11 -13.98 4.10 -8.76
CA LEU A 11 -13.40 3.40 -9.90
C LEU A 11 -14.15 2.10 -10.20
N LEU A 12 -14.50 1.33 -9.16
CA LEU A 12 -15.24 0.07 -9.30
C LEU A 12 -16.60 0.27 -10.00
N VAL A 13 -17.33 1.32 -9.64
CA VAL A 13 -18.59 1.66 -10.30
C VAL A 13 -18.35 1.99 -11.78
N ILE A 14 -17.37 2.83 -12.09
CA ILE A 14 -17.06 3.25 -13.47
C ILE A 14 -16.69 2.04 -14.33
N ILE A 15 -15.74 1.20 -13.86
CA ILE A 15 -15.27 0.04 -14.64
C ILE A 15 -16.38 -1.01 -14.80
N THR A 16 -17.25 -1.19 -13.79
CA THR A 16 -18.41 -2.09 -13.88
C THR A 16 -19.38 -1.65 -14.96
N ILE A 17 -19.71 -0.35 -15.00
CA ILE A 17 -20.61 0.21 -16.03
C ILE A 17 -20.00 0.00 -17.43
N ILE A 18 -18.70 0.31 -17.60
CA ILE A 18 -18.01 0.12 -18.89
C ILE A 18 -18.02 -1.36 -19.29
N THR A 19 -17.70 -2.26 -18.38
CA THR A 19 -17.67 -3.71 -18.63
C THR A 19 -19.05 -4.22 -19.05
N LEU A 20 -20.10 -3.85 -18.34
CA LEU A 20 -21.48 -4.25 -18.70
C LEU A 20 -21.91 -3.66 -20.04
N PHE A 21 -21.54 -2.42 -20.34
CA PHE A 21 -21.81 -1.79 -21.62
C PHE A 21 -21.13 -2.55 -22.77
N VAL A 22 -19.84 -2.85 -22.66
CA VAL A 22 -19.10 -3.61 -23.69
C VAL A 22 -19.67 -5.02 -23.83
N LEU A 23 -19.98 -5.70 -22.70
CA LEU A 23 -20.61 -7.02 -22.74
C LEU A 23 -21.97 -6.98 -23.48
N ALA A 24 -22.80 -5.98 -23.21
CA ALA A 24 -24.08 -5.81 -23.90
C ALA A 24 -23.89 -5.61 -25.40
N LEU A 25 -22.91 -4.81 -25.83
CA LEU A 25 -22.59 -4.65 -27.23
C LEU A 25 -22.14 -5.96 -27.89
N LEU A 26 -21.28 -6.73 -27.23
CA LEU A 26 -20.83 -8.04 -27.73
C LEU A 26 -22.01 -9.02 -27.86
N VAL A 27 -22.88 -9.09 -26.88
CA VAL A 27 -24.09 -9.93 -26.94
C VAL A 27 -24.99 -9.51 -28.10
N ILE A 28 -25.23 -8.20 -28.29
CA ILE A 28 -26.01 -7.68 -29.41
C ILE A 28 -25.39 -8.10 -30.75
N VAL A 29 -24.06 -7.96 -30.91
CA VAL A 29 -23.37 -8.36 -32.13
C VAL A 29 -23.54 -9.86 -32.39
N VAL A 30 -23.29 -10.70 -31.38
CA VAL A 30 -23.42 -12.17 -31.53
C VAL A 30 -24.85 -12.61 -31.85
N VAL A 31 -25.86 -11.98 -31.21
CA VAL A 31 -27.27 -12.38 -31.38
C VAL A 31 -27.89 -11.80 -32.64
N LYS A 32 -27.66 -10.52 -32.94
CA LYS A 32 -28.36 -9.81 -34.03
C LYS A 32 -27.59 -9.81 -35.36
N PHE A 33 -26.26 -9.90 -35.33
CA PHE A 33 -25.40 -9.75 -36.52
C PHE A 33 -24.68 -11.02 -36.92
N ASN A 34 -25.13 -12.20 -36.47
CA ASN A 34 -24.65 -13.47 -36.98
C ASN A 34 -25.20 -13.78 -38.39
N ALA A 35 -24.57 -14.70 -39.11
CA ALA A 35 -24.89 -15.04 -40.48
C ALA A 35 -26.35 -15.51 -40.71
N LYS A 36 -27.02 -16.07 -39.70
CA LYS A 36 -28.43 -16.49 -39.78
C LYS A 36 -29.39 -15.33 -39.57
N ALA A 37 -29.10 -14.46 -38.59
CA ALA A 37 -29.97 -13.33 -38.24
C ALA A 37 -29.78 -12.12 -39.16
N ASN A 38 -28.60 -11.98 -39.79
CA ASN A 38 -28.26 -10.88 -40.69
C ASN A 38 -27.52 -11.39 -41.97
N PRO A 39 -28.24 -12.07 -42.87
CA PRO A 39 -27.65 -12.70 -44.05
C PRO A 39 -27.11 -11.69 -45.08
N VAL A 40 -27.62 -10.45 -45.06
CA VAL A 40 -27.14 -9.38 -45.96
C VAL A 40 -26.68 -8.21 -45.08
N PRO A 41 -25.37 -8.11 -44.76
CA PRO A 41 -24.84 -7.07 -43.92
C PRO A 41 -24.89 -5.69 -44.60
N SER A 42 -25.05 -4.64 -43.78
CA SER A 42 -24.91 -3.25 -44.23
C SER A 42 -23.49 -2.97 -44.70
N LYS A 43 -23.36 -2.11 -45.73
CA LYS A 43 -22.06 -1.63 -46.22
C LYS A 43 -21.61 -0.32 -45.58
N THR A 44 -22.29 0.14 -44.53
CA THR A 44 -21.89 1.34 -43.77
C THR A 44 -20.59 1.05 -43.04
N THR A 45 -19.54 1.83 -43.30
CA THR A 45 -18.18 1.61 -42.78
C THR A 45 -17.74 2.60 -41.72
N HIS A 46 -18.42 3.73 -41.60
CA HIS A 46 -18.07 4.79 -40.67
C HIS A 46 -19.29 5.60 -40.21
N ASN A 47 -19.14 6.25 -39.06
CA ASN A 47 -20.09 7.23 -38.55
C ASN A 47 -19.33 8.25 -37.70
N THR A 48 -19.12 9.43 -38.22
CA THR A 48 -18.33 10.50 -37.61
C THR A 48 -18.81 10.87 -36.19
N LEU A 49 -20.14 10.86 -35.96
CA LEU A 49 -20.68 11.18 -34.62
C LEU A 49 -20.25 10.13 -33.57
N ILE A 50 -20.32 8.83 -33.94
CA ILE A 50 -19.89 7.76 -33.05
C ILE A 50 -18.38 7.83 -32.84
N GLU A 51 -17.59 8.14 -33.88
CA GLU A 51 -16.13 8.28 -33.80
C GLU A 51 -15.72 9.42 -32.84
N VAL A 52 -16.36 10.55 -32.95
CA VAL A 52 -16.15 11.65 -32.00
C VAL A 52 -16.58 11.25 -30.59
N ALA A 53 -17.71 10.56 -30.45
CA ALA A 53 -18.21 10.14 -29.14
C ALA A 53 -17.25 9.16 -28.45
N TRP A 54 -16.77 8.11 -29.16
CA TRP A 54 -15.85 7.13 -28.53
C TRP A 54 -14.46 7.69 -28.27
N THR A 55 -14.10 8.82 -28.87
CA THR A 55 -12.86 9.56 -28.58
C THR A 55 -13.04 10.47 -27.35
N LEU A 56 -14.10 11.26 -27.33
CA LEU A 56 -14.28 12.28 -26.29
C LEU A 56 -14.78 11.69 -24.96
N ILE A 57 -15.69 10.70 -24.98
CA ILE A 57 -16.26 10.14 -23.76
C ILE A 57 -15.18 9.52 -22.86
N PRO A 58 -14.24 8.66 -23.34
CA PRO A 58 -13.14 8.17 -22.51
C PRO A 58 -12.24 9.26 -21.95
N VAL A 59 -11.94 10.31 -22.74
CA VAL A 59 -11.15 11.45 -22.27
C VAL A 59 -11.86 12.17 -21.12
N LEU A 60 -13.17 12.40 -21.23
CA LEU A 60 -13.95 13.05 -20.17
C LEU A 60 -14.02 12.18 -18.89
N ILE A 61 -14.14 10.86 -19.03
CA ILE A 61 -14.08 9.92 -17.90
C ILE A 61 -12.73 10.03 -17.20
N LEU A 62 -11.62 10.02 -17.95
CA LEU A 62 -10.27 10.15 -17.38
C LEU A 62 -10.09 11.50 -16.66
N VAL A 63 -10.56 12.60 -17.23
CA VAL A 63 -10.53 13.93 -16.58
C VAL A 63 -11.34 13.92 -15.27
N ALA A 64 -12.53 13.31 -15.27
CA ALA A 64 -13.35 13.17 -14.08
C ALA A 64 -12.65 12.34 -12.97
N ILE A 65 -11.92 11.29 -13.33
CA ILE A 65 -11.14 10.47 -12.41
C ILE A 65 -9.89 11.20 -11.90
N ALA A 66 -9.25 12.02 -12.74
CA ALA A 66 -8.00 12.69 -12.41
C ALA A 66 -8.13 13.59 -11.16
N VAL A 67 -9.23 14.30 -11.01
CA VAL A 67 -9.44 15.24 -9.89
C VAL A 67 -9.37 14.52 -8.52
N PRO A 68 -10.19 13.50 -8.22
CA PRO A 68 -10.08 12.78 -6.96
C PRO A 68 -8.76 12.01 -6.81
N SER A 69 -8.18 11.52 -7.92
CA SER A 69 -6.89 10.84 -7.93
C SER A 69 -5.76 11.75 -7.46
N PHE A 70 -5.64 12.96 -8.03
CA PHE A 70 -4.61 13.92 -7.59
C PHE A 70 -4.82 14.40 -6.15
N ARG A 71 -6.08 14.59 -5.71
CA ARG A 71 -6.34 14.91 -4.30
C ARG A 71 -5.82 13.81 -3.36
N LEU A 72 -6.08 12.55 -3.70
CA LEU A 72 -5.59 11.42 -2.91
C LEU A 72 -4.06 11.35 -2.91
N LEU A 73 -3.42 11.53 -4.08
CA LEU A 73 -1.98 11.54 -4.23
C LEU A 73 -1.33 12.61 -3.34
N PHE A 74 -1.81 13.86 -3.39
CA PHE A 74 -1.26 14.94 -2.57
C PHE A 74 -1.47 14.70 -1.07
N GLN A 75 -2.61 14.12 -0.67
CA GLN A 75 -2.84 13.73 0.73
C GLN A 75 -1.87 12.65 1.23
N GLN A 76 -1.40 11.76 0.36
CA GLN A 76 -0.41 10.74 0.73
C GLN A 76 1.02 11.30 0.79
N LEU A 77 1.33 12.29 -0.05
CA LEU A 77 2.66 12.93 -0.10
C LEU A 77 2.87 13.98 0.99
N ASP A 78 1.79 14.64 1.42
CA ASP A 78 1.85 15.67 2.45
C ASP A 78 1.75 15.00 3.85
N ILE A 79 2.90 14.96 4.54
CA ILE A 79 3.01 14.31 5.84
C ILE A 79 2.53 15.27 6.93
N PRO A 80 1.42 14.97 7.64
CA PRO A 80 0.97 15.79 8.76
C PRO A 80 2.01 15.83 9.88
N LYS A 81 1.84 16.74 10.85
CA LYS A 81 2.68 16.72 12.05
C LYS A 81 2.61 15.33 12.69
N ALA A 82 3.74 14.65 12.70
CA ALA A 82 3.84 13.30 13.27
C ALA A 82 3.79 13.34 14.80
N ASP A 83 3.09 12.37 15.38
CA ASP A 83 3.10 12.10 16.81
C ASP A 83 4.25 11.16 17.18
N LEU A 84 4.68 10.31 16.26
CA LEU A 84 5.78 9.36 16.42
C LEU A 84 6.49 9.18 15.08
N THR A 85 7.82 9.12 15.12
CA THR A 85 8.65 8.74 13.97
C THR A 85 9.26 7.35 14.21
N VAL A 86 9.13 6.46 13.22
CA VAL A 86 9.81 5.16 13.19
C VAL A 86 10.65 5.10 11.93
N LYS A 87 11.93 4.76 12.08
CA LYS A 87 12.81 4.50 10.94
C LYS A 87 12.87 3.00 10.68
N ALA A 88 12.55 2.58 9.46
CA ALA A 88 12.64 1.22 8.97
C ALA A 88 13.82 1.10 8.00
N THR A 89 14.79 0.25 8.32
CA THR A 89 15.95 -0.02 7.46
C THR A 89 15.82 -1.42 6.89
N GLY A 90 15.71 -1.53 5.55
CA GLY A 90 15.71 -2.81 4.85
C GLY A 90 17.13 -3.37 4.73
N LYS A 91 17.28 -4.63 5.07
CA LYS A 91 18.52 -5.41 4.95
C LYS A 91 18.23 -6.75 4.31
N GLN A 92 19.19 -7.43 3.76
CA GLN A 92 19.05 -8.78 3.18
C GLN A 92 19.15 -9.86 4.27
N TRP A 93 18.05 -10.51 4.75
CA TRP A 93 16.65 -10.26 4.39
C TRP A 93 15.84 -10.14 5.67
N TYR A 94 15.77 -8.93 6.22
CA TYR A 94 15.04 -8.57 7.43
C TYR A 94 14.86 -7.05 7.51
N TRP A 95 14.11 -6.59 8.50
CA TRP A 95 13.94 -5.17 8.79
C TRP A 95 14.58 -4.80 10.12
N SER A 96 15.23 -3.62 10.21
CA SER A 96 15.60 -3.01 11.48
C SER A 96 14.72 -1.80 11.72
N TYR A 97 14.22 -1.68 12.93
CA TYR A 97 13.39 -0.56 13.35
C TYR A 97 14.09 0.26 14.41
N SER A 98 14.11 1.61 14.24
CA SER A 98 14.57 2.51 15.28
C SER A 98 13.54 3.59 15.59
N TYR A 99 13.54 4.05 16.83
CA TYR A 99 12.57 5.01 17.39
C TYR A 99 13.31 6.27 17.84
N PRO A 100 13.62 7.21 16.94
CA PRO A 100 14.44 8.38 17.23
C PRO A 100 13.82 9.32 18.26
N ASP A 101 12.50 9.35 18.39
CA ASP A 101 11.74 10.21 19.30
C ASP A 101 11.62 9.59 20.70
N ASN A 102 11.86 8.27 20.85
CA ASN A 102 11.66 7.51 22.08
C ASN A 102 12.94 6.71 22.42
N GLY A 103 13.84 7.27 23.22
CA GLY A 103 15.03 6.55 23.72
C GLY A 103 16.11 6.18 22.71
N LYS A 104 15.86 6.33 21.40
CA LYS A 104 16.80 6.03 20.29
C LYS A 104 17.26 4.58 20.23
N PHE A 105 16.45 3.63 20.70
CA PHE A 105 16.72 2.21 20.56
C PHE A 105 16.49 1.73 19.12
N GLU A 106 17.16 0.65 18.75
CA GLU A 106 17.05 -0.03 17.46
C GLU A 106 17.04 -1.54 17.67
N PHE A 107 16.21 -2.26 16.93
CA PHE A 107 16.15 -3.71 16.97
C PHE A 107 15.88 -4.30 15.59
N ASP A 108 16.29 -5.55 15.39
CA ASP A 108 16.03 -6.31 14.18
C ASP A 108 14.72 -7.09 14.30
N SER A 109 14.05 -7.27 13.15
CA SER A 109 12.80 -7.99 12.99
C SER A 109 12.96 -9.02 11.88
N LEU A 110 13.12 -10.28 12.28
CA LEU A 110 13.34 -11.40 11.39
C LEU A 110 12.07 -12.25 11.27
N MET A 111 11.88 -12.89 10.12
CA MET A 111 10.82 -13.86 9.97
C MET A 111 10.99 -15.03 10.96
N ALA A 112 9.96 -15.33 11.74
CA ALA A 112 9.93 -16.43 12.70
C ALA A 112 9.06 -17.57 12.14
N ALA A 113 9.69 -18.71 11.84
CA ALA A 113 9.03 -19.84 11.19
C ALA A 113 7.96 -20.53 12.06
N ASP A 114 8.08 -20.39 13.38
CA ASP A 114 7.17 -20.94 14.41
C ASP A 114 5.98 -20.04 14.72
N LYS A 115 6.01 -18.79 14.26
CA LYS A 115 4.91 -17.83 14.50
C LYS A 115 3.86 -17.81 13.39
N GLN A 116 2.64 -17.48 13.79
CA GLN A 116 1.50 -17.31 12.88
C GLN A 116 1.20 -15.82 12.65
N PRO A 117 0.69 -15.44 11.46
CA PRO A 117 0.45 -16.31 10.30
C PRO A 117 1.74 -16.76 9.61
N ARG A 118 1.73 -17.97 9.05
CA ARG A 118 2.88 -18.52 8.32
C ARG A 118 3.43 -17.52 7.29
N LEU A 119 4.75 -17.32 7.28
CA LEU A 119 5.51 -16.39 6.42
C LEU A 119 5.28 -14.90 6.71
N LEU A 120 4.44 -14.55 7.69
CA LEU A 120 4.19 -13.16 8.10
C LEU A 120 4.58 -12.90 9.55
N GLY A 121 4.71 -13.95 10.38
CA GLY A 121 5.16 -13.83 11.76
C GLY A 121 6.63 -13.42 11.84
N VAL A 122 6.95 -12.56 12.78
CA VAL A 122 8.32 -12.07 13.07
C VAL A 122 8.66 -12.29 14.54
N ASP A 123 9.94 -12.30 14.86
CA ASP A 123 10.43 -12.37 16.24
C ASP A 123 10.09 -11.07 17.01
N ASN A 124 10.34 -9.90 16.41
CA ASN A 124 10.09 -8.59 16.98
C ASN A 124 9.19 -7.75 16.06
N GLU A 125 8.03 -7.32 16.56
CA GLU A 125 7.08 -6.49 15.82
C GLU A 125 7.42 -5.00 15.94
N MET A 126 7.18 -4.22 14.88
CA MET A 126 7.15 -2.77 14.96
C MET A 126 5.92 -2.34 15.77
N VAL A 127 6.09 -1.65 16.90
CA VAL A 127 4.98 -1.29 17.80
C VAL A 127 4.65 0.19 17.67
N VAL A 128 3.37 0.53 17.52
CA VAL A 128 2.91 1.92 17.37
C VAL A 128 1.61 2.16 18.12
N PRO A 129 1.36 3.38 18.64
CA PRO A 129 0.12 3.71 19.33
C PRO A 129 -1.04 3.94 18.35
N VAL A 130 -2.25 3.55 18.77
CA VAL A 130 -3.50 3.74 18.01
C VAL A 130 -3.87 5.23 17.93
N ASN A 131 -4.54 5.64 16.85
CA ASN A 131 -5.02 7.01 16.60
C ASN A 131 -3.94 8.10 16.53
N LYS A 132 -2.67 7.73 16.43
CA LYS A 132 -1.54 8.66 16.25
C LYS A 132 -1.11 8.70 14.79
N VAL A 133 -0.54 9.82 14.38
CA VAL A 133 0.10 9.97 13.07
C VAL A 133 1.51 9.43 13.18
N ILE A 134 1.77 8.32 12.49
CA ILE A 134 3.06 7.65 12.47
C ILE A 134 3.79 8.05 11.19
N ARG A 135 4.93 8.72 11.32
CA ARG A 135 5.87 8.93 10.23
C ARG A 135 6.76 7.70 10.12
N VAL A 136 6.82 7.11 8.96
CA VAL A 136 7.78 6.04 8.63
C VAL A 136 8.86 6.62 7.74
N GLN A 137 10.07 6.68 8.25
CA GLN A 137 11.28 6.96 7.48
C GLN A 137 11.86 5.63 7.03
N THR A 138 12.26 5.52 5.75
CA THR A 138 12.79 4.25 5.26
C THR A 138 14.03 4.43 4.37
N THR A 139 14.95 3.48 4.49
CA THR A 139 16.18 3.39 3.69
C THR A 139 16.58 1.92 3.51
N GLY A 140 17.42 1.64 2.53
CA GLY A 140 18.11 0.35 2.38
C GLY A 140 19.53 0.43 2.95
N ALA A 141 20.00 -0.64 3.59
CA ALA A 141 21.38 -0.74 4.04
C ALA A 141 22.32 -1.32 2.96
N ASP A 142 21.77 -2.12 2.06
CA ASP A 142 22.50 -2.93 1.07
C ASP A 142 21.95 -2.74 -0.35
N VAL A 143 20.74 -3.23 -0.63
CA VAL A 143 20.05 -3.11 -1.90
C VAL A 143 18.75 -2.32 -1.73
N ILE A 144 18.01 -2.11 -2.82
CA ILE A 144 16.67 -1.51 -2.74
C ILE A 144 15.70 -2.55 -2.17
N HIS A 145 14.90 -2.12 -1.19
CA HIS A 145 13.74 -2.82 -0.65
C HIS A 145 12.51 -1.92 -0.79
N ALA A 146 11.31 -2.38 -0.45
CA ALA A 146 10.15 -1.51 -0.29
C ALA A 146 9.35 -1.89 0.96
N PHE A 147 9.12 -0.88 1.81
CA PHE A 147 8.28 -1.01 2.99
C PHE A 147 6.81 -0.88 2.58
N ALA A 148 6.05 -1.97 2.68
CA ALA A 148 4.66 -1.99 2.26
C ALA A 148 3.77 -2.69 3.29
N VAL A 149 2.73 -1.97 3.74
CA VAL A 149 1.67 -2.50 4.60
C VAL A 149 0.32 -2.17 3.97
N PRO A 150 -0.29 -3.11 3.23
CA PRO A 150 -1.52 -2.86 2.46
C PRO A 150 -2.69 -2.37 3.31
N SER A 151 -2.83 -2.86 4.55
CA SER A 151 -3.88 -2.43 5.47
C SER A 151 -3.81 -0.96 5.85
N PHE A 152 -2.65 -0.34 5.75
CA PHE A 152 -2.45 1.10 5.97
C PHE A 152 -2.46 1.91 4.66
N GLY A 153 -2.47 1.23 3.52
CA GLY A 153 -2.43 1.86 2.20
C GLY A 153 -1.10 2.51 1.88
N ILE A 154 0.01 2.01 2.45
CA ILE A 154 1.36 2.52 2.23
C ILE A 154 2.23 1.52 1.49
N LYS A 155 3.01 2.04 0.56
CA LYS A 155 4.15 1.38 -0.09
C LYS A 155 5.16 2.45 -0.44
N ILE A 156 6.41 2.27 0.00
CA ILE A 156 7.50 3.20 -0.28
C ILE A 156 8.83 2.47 -0.39
N ASP A 157 9.62 2.84 -1.37
CA ASP A 157 10.92 2.22 -1.61
C ASP A 157 11.94 2.66 -0.55
N SER A 158 12.74 1.68 -0.10
CA SER A 158 13.82 1.81 0.85
C SER A 158 15.13 1.75 0.07
N ILE A 159 15.63 2.93 -0.35
CA ILE A 159 16.75 3.06 -1.28
C ILE A 159 18.03 3.35 -0.51
N PRO A 160 19.15 2.62 -0.74
CA PRO A 160 20.44 2.91 -0.14
C PRO A 160 20.90 4.35 -0.40
N GLY A 161 21.36 5.03 0.63
CA GLY A 161 21.82 6.42 0.54
C GLY A 161 20.71 7.47 0.46
N ARG A 162 19.43 7.07 0.48
CA ARG A 162 18.28 7.96 0.47
C ARG A 162 17.37 7.66 1.66
N LEU A 163 16.88 8.70 2.31
CA LEU A 163 15.85 8.59 3.34
C LEU A 163 14.50 9.02 2.74
N ASN A 164 13.63 8.05 2.48
CA ASN A 164 12.27 8.27 2.03
C ASN A 164 11.33 8.34 3.24
N GLU A 165 10.19 9.02 3.07
CA GLU A 165 9.21 9.20 4.13
C GLU A 165 7.80 8.92 3.65
N THR A 166 7.01 8.27 4.49
CA THR A 166 5.57 8.10 4.35
C THR A 166 4.90 8.20 5.71
N TRP A 167 3.58 8.13 5.75
CA TRP A 167 2.84 8.19 6.99
C TRP A 167 1.57 7.35 6.96
N PHE A 168 1.13 6.95 8.14
CA PHE A 168 -0.17 6.32 8.33
C PHE A 168 -0.76 6.68 9.70
N LYS A 169 -2.06 6.41 9.84
CA LYS A 169 -2.78 6.51 11.11
C LYS A 169 -3.66 5.28 11.26
N ALA A 170 -3.30 4.39 12.17
CA ALA A 170 -4.10 3.23 12.51
C ALA A 170 -5.23 3.61 13.48
N THR A 171 -6.46 3.22 13.19
CA THR A 171 -7.65 3.56 13.99
C THR A 171 -8.13 2.42 14.87
N LYS A 172 -7.54 1.23 14.77
CA LYS A 172 -7.88 0.05 15.54
C LYS A 172 -6.62 -0.65 16.03
N VAL A 173 -6.65 -1.11 17.28
CA VAL A 173 -5.61 -1.98 17.83
C VAL A 173 -5.60 -3.33 17.12
N GLY A 174 -4.43 -3.97 17.03
CA GLY A 174 -4.27 -5.26 16.36
C GLY A 174 -2.92 -5.38 15.68
N VAL A 175 -2.66 -6.51 15.03
CA VAL A 175 -1.44 -6.76 14.26
C VAL A 175 -1.76 -6.68 12.77
N TYR A 176 -0.97 -5.89 12.06
CA TYR A 176 -1.11 -5.65 10.63
C TYR A 176 0.15 -6.10 9.91
N TYR A 177 -0.04 -6.82 8.82
CA TYR A 177 1.07 -7.46 8.12
C TYR A 177 1.35 -6.79 6.77
N GLY A 178 2.63 -6.81 6.43
CA GLY A 178 3.16 -6.38 5.15
C GLY A 178 4.33 -7.24 4.73
N GLN A 179 4.90 -6.94 3.57
CA GLN A 179 6.06 -7.63 3.02
C GLN A 179 6.93 -6.65 2.25
N CYS A 180 8.21 -7.00 2.10
CA CYS A 180 9.07 -6.33 1.14
C CYS A 180 8.44 -6.40 -0.25
N SER A 181 8.32 -5.26 -0.93
CA SER A 181 7.61 -5.13 -2.21
C SER A 181 8.50 -4.57 -3.34
N GLU A 182 9.84 -4.73 -3.21
CA GLU A 182 10.84 -4.51 -4.25
C GLU A 182 11.82 -5.68 -4.24
N LEU A 183 12.08 -6.28 -5.41
CA LEU A 183 12.91 -7.48 -5.53
C LEU A 183 14.34 -7.22 -5.01
N CYS A 184 14.70 -7.85 -3.89
CA CYS A 184 15.94 -7.60 -3.17
C CYS A 184 16.87 -8.83 -3.07
N GLY A 185 16.59 -9.92 -3.78
CA GLY A 185 17.42 -11.13 -3.84
C GLY A 185 16.64 -12.42 -3.52
N LYS A 186 17.37 -13.48 -3.17
CA LYS A 186 16.81 -14.85 -3.06
C LYS A 186 15.73 -14.99 -2.00
N ASP A 187 15.86 -14.29 -0.87
CA ASP A 187 14.91 -14.38 0.25
C ASP A 187 13.97 -13.16 0.32
N HIS A 188 13.76 -12.49 -0.82
CA HIS A 188 12.85 -11.36 -0.95
C HIS A 188 11.45 -11.62 -0.36
N ALA A 189 10.90 -12.81 -0.55
CA ALA A 189 9.58 -13.20 -0.04
C ALA A 189 9.58 -13.57 1.45
N PHE A 190 10.73 -13.59 2.12
CA PHE A 190 10.93 -14.09 3.48
C PHE A 190 11.38 -13.01 4.46
N MET A 191 11.08 -11.73 4.17
CA MET A 191 11.30 -10.60 5.06
C MET A 191 10.00 -9.82 5.28
N PRO A 192 9.08 -10.38 6.09
CA PRO A 192 7.79 -9.78 6.37
C PRO A 192 7.91 -8.55 7.28
N ILE A 193 6.83 -7.78 7.30
CA ILE A 193 6.62 -6.65 8.18
C ILE A 193 5.42 -6.98 9.08
N ALA A 194 5.59 -6.89 10.39
CA ALA A 194 4.49 -6.98 11.34
C ALA A 194 4.43 -5.71 12.17
N VAL A 195 3.29 -5.01 12.11
CA VAL A 195 3.05 -3.77 12.86
C VAL A 195 1.98 -4.04 13.92
N ARG A 196 2.37 -4.00 15.18
CA ARG A 196 1.46 -4.13 16.31
C ARG A 196 0.98 -2.75 16.76
N VAL A 197 -0.30 -2.49 16.56
CA VAL A 197 -0.97 -1.28 17.01
C VAL A 197 -1.55 -1.52 18.40
N VAL A 198 -1.16 -0.69 19.37
CA VAL A 198 -1.52 -0.82 20.78
C VAL A 198 -2.13 0.48 21.32
N ASN A 199 -2.71 0.44 22.51
CA ASN A 199 -3.11 1.67 23.19
C ASN A 199 -1.91 2.45 23.75
N ASP A 200 -2.11 3.72 24.16
CA ASP A 200 -1.03 4.59 24.62
C ASP A 200 -0.31 4.04 25.87
N GLN A 201 -1.04 3.35 26.76
CA GLN A 201 -0.47 2.78 27.98
C GLN A 201 0.43 1.57 27.66
N GLU A 202 -0.02 0.68 26.79
CA GLU A 202 0.77 -0.47 26.32
C GLU A 202 2.00 -0.01 25.53
N PHE A 203 1.86 1.07 24.73
CA PHE A 203 3.00 1.65 24.00
C PHE A 203 4.06 2.20 24.95
N ALA A 204 3.65 2.94 26.00
CA ALA A 204 4.58 3.47 27.00
C ALA A 204 5.32 2.36 27.76
N ALA A 205 4.60 1.31 28.17
CA ALA A 205 5.23 0.15 28.84
C ALA A 205 6.19 -0.61 27.92
N TRP A 206 5.83 -0.74 26.64
CA TRP A 206 6.70 -1.40 25.66
C TRP A 206 7.97 -0.59 25.39
N THR A 207 7.88 0.76 25.25
CA THR A 207 9.06 1.61 25.04
C THR A 207 10.02 1.56 26.23
N GLU A 208 9.51 1.61 27.44
CA GLU A 208 10.32 1.47 28.65
C GLU A 208 11.06 0.13 28.70
N ALA A 209 10.38 -0.96 28.37
CA ALA A 209 11.00 -2.28 28.31
C ALA A 209 12.05 -2.39 27.20
N ALA A 210 11.80 -1.80 26.02
CA ALA A 210 12.73 -1.79 24.89
C ALA A 210 14.00 -0.99 25.19
N GLU A 211 13.88 0.17 25.83
CA GLU A 211 15.04 0.97 26.26
C GLU A 211 15.95 0.22 27.24
N ILE A 212 15.36 -0.57 28.15
CA ILE A 212 16.12 -1.40 29.09
C ILE A 212 16.88 -2.51 28.35
N MET A 213 16.25 -3.18 27.37
CA MET A 213 16.85 -4.29 26.62
C MET A 213 17.98 -3.84 25.69
N GLU A 214 17.89 -2.64 25.09
CA GLU A 214 18.85 -2.07 24.16
C GLU A 214 19.85 -1.11 24.82
N GLY A 215 19.79 -0.95 26.12
CA GLY A 215 20.71 -0.12 26.89
C GLY A 215 22.16 -0.59 26.73
N PRO A 216 23.18 0.26 27.04
CA PRO A 216 24.60 -0.01 26.81
C PRO A 216 25.13 -1.28 27.48
N LEU A 217 24.38 -1.87 28.41
CA LEU A 217 24.70 -3.14 29.10
C LEU A 217 24.34 -4.38 28.29
N PHE A 218 23.57 -4.26 27.20
CA PHE A 218 23.06 -5.43 26.40
C PHE A 218 23.46 -5.40 24.93
N ARG A 219 24.20 -4.38 24.45
CA ARG A 219 24.80 -4.42 23.12
C ARG A 219 25.95 -5.43 23.13
N ARG A 220 25.73 -6.60 22.56
CA ARG A 220 26.75 -7.58 22.21
C ARG A 220 27.22 -7.41 20.78
#